data_54a72101694e74570483c3b775678789
#
_entry.id   54a72101694e74570483c3b775678789
#
_cell.length_a   1.000
_cell.length_b   1.000
_cell.length_c   1.000
_cell.angle_alpha   90.00
_cell.angle_beta   90.00
_cell.angle_gamma   90.00
#
_symmetry.space_group_name_H-M   'P 1'
#
loop_
_entity.id
_entity.type
_entity.pdbx_description
1 polymer ?
#
loop_
_entity_poly.entity_id
_entity_poly.type
_entity_poly.pdbx_seq_one_letter_code
_entity_poly.pdbx_strand_id
1 'polypeptide(L)'
;MSQHDCLLALERTAWEALSSSGDAAADYYAEVLAGKVLMLLPGGLVIDDRAKVIDSMRGAPWTSFELADERVLELTGDSAVVAYRATAQRDGGEYTALFTSTYVREGGSWRLTVHQQTPV
;
A
#
# COMPACT_ATOMS: atom_id res chain seq x y z
N MET A 1 14.94 5.91 -14.42
CA MET A 1 14.21 4.93 -13.61
C MET A 1 13.02 4.42 -14.41
N SER A 2 12.83 3.12 -14.49
CA SER A 2 11.70 2.54 -15.21
C SER A 2 10.39 2.77 -14.47
N GLN A 3 9.27 2.61 -15.17
CA GLN A 3 7.95 2.72 -14.56
C GLN A 3 7.75 1.63 -13.49
N HIS A 4 8.26 0.42 -13.74
CA HIS A 4 8.23 -0.66 -12.75
C HIS A 4 8.98 -0.26 -11.47
N ASP A 5 10.17 0.32 -11.61
CA ASP A 5 10.97 0.77 -10.47
C ASP A 5 10.25 1.86 -9.68
N CYS A 6 9.59 2.79 -10.36
CA CYS A 6 8.80 3.84 -9.70
C CYS A 6 7.66 3.26 -8.88
N LEU A 7 6.93 2.29 -9.43
CA LEU A 7 5.80 1.66 -8.74
C LEU A 7 6.26 0.82 -7.55
N LEU A 8 7.33 0.06 -7.71
CA LEU A 8 7.91 -0.69 -6.58
C LEU A 8 8.40 0.24 -5.47
N ALA A 9 8.99 1.38 -5.85
CA ALA A 9 9.44 2.38 -4.88
C ALA A 9 8.27 2.98 -4.10
N LEU A 10 7.12 3.21 -4.73
CA LEU A 10 5.93 3.71 -4.05
C LEU A 10 5.45 2.74 -2.97
N GLU A 11 5.41 1.43 -3.26
CA GLU A 11 5.04 0.43 -2.26
C GLU A 11 6.04 0.36 -1.12
N ARG A 12 7.33 0.40 -1.42
CA ARG A 12 8.37 0.38 -0.39
C ARG A 12 8.31 1.62 0.49
N THR A 13 8.07 2.79 -0.10
CA THR A 13 7.90 4.04 0.65
C THR A 13 6.68 3.97 1.58
N ALA A 14 5.58 3.33 1.12
CA ALA A 14 4.41 3.11 1.96
C ALA A 14 4.77 2.27 3.20
N TRP A 15 5.51 1.18 3.02
CA TRP A 15 5.95 0.34 4.14
C TRP A 15 6.88 1.09 5.09
N GLU A 16 7.78 1.92 4.56
CA GLU A 16 8.65 2.75 5.38
C GLU A 16 7.85 3.74 6.23
N ALA A 17 6.82 4.37 5.65
CA ALA A 17 5.93 5.27 6.38
C ALA A 17 5.15 4.53 7.47
N LEU A 18 4.60 3.35 7.14
CA LEU A 18 3.86 2.51 8.08
C LEU A 18 4.75 1.95 9.21
N SER A 19 6.06 1.98 9.02
CA SER A 19 7.04 1.52 10.00
C SER A 19 7.70 2.69 10.76
N SER A 20 7.31 3.93 10.48
CA SER A 20 7.81 5.13 11.15
C SER A 20 6.89 5.60 12.26
N SER A 21 5.72 6.11 11.90
CA SER A 21 4.72 6.59 12.86
C SER A 21 3.34 6.62 12.19
N GLY A 22 2.28 6.68 13.01
CA GLY A 22 0.92 6.82 12.50
C GLY A 22 0.74 8.10 11.70
N ASP A 23 1.35 9.21 12.13
CA ASP A 23 1.26 10.49 11.42
C ASP A 23 2.01 10.43 10.08
N ALA A 24 3.19 9.82 10.04
CA ALA A 24 3.94 9.66 8.80
C ALA A 24 3.16 8.82 7.79
N ALA A 25 2.54 7.75 8.24
CA ALA A 25 1.71 6.90 7.39
C ALA A 25 0.50 7.68 6.84
N ALA A 26 -0.21 8.39 7.70
CA ALA A 26 -1.37 9.19 7.29
C ALA A 26 -0.98 10.26 6.28
N ASP A 27 0.13 10.95 6.49
CA ASP A 27 0.63 12.00 5.58
C ASP A 27 0.97 11.39 4.20
N TYR A 28 1.63 10.24 4.19
CA TYR A 28 1.98 9.56 2.95
C TYR A 28 0.72 9.18 2.16
N TYR A 29 -0.25 8.55 2.83
CA TYR A 29 -1.48 8.12 2.15
C TYR A 29 -2.32 9.31 1.69
N ALA A 30 -2.30 10.43 2.40
CA ALA A 30 -2.96 11.66 1.96
C ALA A 30 -2.40 12.16 0.62
N GLU A 31 -1.12 11.89 0.34
CA GLU A 31 -0.49 12.28 -0.93
C GLU A 31 -0.68 11.26 -2.03
N VAL A 32 -0.56 9.97 -1.71
CA VAL A 32 -0.51 8.92 -2.74
C VAL A 32 -1.88 8.40 -3.17
N LEU A 33 -2.91 8.56 -2.35
CA LEU A 33 -4.24 8.02 -2.68
C LEU A 33 -4.89 8.75 -3.84
N ALA A 34 -5.54 7.98 -4.72
CA ALA A 34 -6.40 8.50 -5.78
C ALA A 34 -7.67 9.12 -5.17
N GLY A 35 -8.43 9.81 -6.01
CA GLY A 35 -9.72 10.37 -5.58
C GLY A 35 -10.74 9.30 -5.21
N LYS A 36 -10.73 8.17 -5.91
CA LYS A 36 -11.57 7.01 -5.61
C LYS A 36 -10.69 5.89 -5.08
N VAL A 37 -11.08 5.29 -3.97
CA VAL A 37 -10.29 4.26 -3.30
C VAL A 37 -11.14 3.08 -2.86
N LEU A 38 -10.50 1.90 -2.80
CA LEU A 38 -11.10 0.70 -2.25
C LEU A 38 -10.02 -0.10 -1.56
N MET A 39 -10.18 -0.36 -0.27
CA MET A 39 -9.28 -1.20 0.50
C MET A 39 -10.02 -2.43 1.00
N LEU A 40 -9.47 -3.61 0.71
CA LEU A 40 -9.98 -4.87 1.22
C LEU A 40 -8.93 -5.41 2.20
N LEU A 41 -9.28 -5.42 3.46
CA LEU A 41 -8.33 -5.71 4.54
C LEU A 41 -8.75 -6.96 5.32
N PRO A 42 -7.80 -7.57 6.07
CA PRO A 42 -8.11 -8.78 6.84
C PRO A 42 -9.29 -8.59 7.79
N GLY A 43 -10.03 -9.67 8.03
CA GLY A 43 -11.20 -9.61 8.92
C GLY A 43 -12.46 -9.11 8.26
N GLY A 44 -12.48 -9.04 6.93
CA GLY A 44 -13.66 -8.60 6.19
C GLY A 44 -13.85 -7.09 6.19
N LEU A 45 -12.81 -6.33 6.52
CA LEU A 45 -12.88 -4.87 6.55
C LEU A 45 -12.79 -4.31 5.13
N VAL A 46 -13.79 -3.53 4.75
CA VAL A 46 -13.85 -2.84 3.45
C VAL A 46 -13.92 -1.34 3.71
N ILE A 47 -12.99 -0.58 3.13
CA ILE A 47 -12.98 0.88 3.26
C ILE A 47 -12.99 1.48 1.86
N ASP A 48 -14.01 2.28 1.55
CA ASP A 48 -14.17 2.94 0.24
C ASP A 48 -14.22 4.47 0.34
N ASP A 49 -13.82 5.01 1.47
CA ASP A 49 -13.78 6.44 1.74
C ASP A 49 -12.33 6.87 1.97
N ARG A 50 -11.87 7.86 1.21
CA ARG A 50 -10.48 8.31 1.24
C ARG A 50 -10.04 8.79 2.63
N ALA A 51 -10.88 9.57 3.29
CA ALA A 51 -10.56 10.08 4.63
C ALA A 51 -10.48 8.94 5.65
N LYS A 52 -11.35 7.94 5.53
CA LYS A 52 -11.33 6.77 6.41
C LYS A 52 -10.09 5.91 6.18
N VAL A 53 -9.64 5.78 4.92
CA VAL A 53 -8.38 5.07 4.63
C VAL A 53 -7.22 5.78 5.32
N ILE A 54 -7.11 7.10 5.14
CA ILE A 54 -6.03 7.89 5.75
C ILE A 54 -6.04 7.71 7.27
N ASP A 55 -7.21 7.82 7.88
CA ASP A 55 -7.35 7.67 9.33
C ASP A 55 -6.96 6.26 9.80
N SER A 56 -7.30 5.23 9.03
CA SER A 56 -6.97 3.84 9.37
C SER A 56 -5.47 3.57 9.38
N MET A 57 -4.67 4.40 8.71
CA MET A 57 -3.21 4.25 8.67
C MET A 57 -2.50 4.79 9.91
N ARG A 58 -3.22 5.42 10.83
CA ARG A 58 -2.65 6.01 12.05
C ARG A 58 -2.40 5.01 13.18
N GLY A 59 -2.46 3.72 12.90
CA GLY A 59 -2.22 2.69 13.91
C GLY A 59 -0.77 2.61 14.38
N ALA A 60 -0.49 1.64 15.26
CA ALA A 60 0.86 1.38 15.74
C ALA A 60 1.77 1.01 14.57
N PRO A 61 2.99 1.58 14.50
CA PRO A 61 3.89 1.28 13.40
C PRO A 61 4.45 -0.14 13.47
N TRP A 62 4.84 -0.67 12.31
CA TRP A 62 5.58 -1.91 12.26
C TRP A 62 7.01 -1.67 12.74
N THR A 63 7.62 -2.66 13.41
CA THR A 63 9.00 -2.56 13.85
C THR A 63 9.96 -2.96 12.74
N SER A 64 9.54 -3.87 11.86
CA SER A 64 10.33 -4.31 10.71
C SER A 64 9.42 -4.88 9.63
N PHE A 65 9.92 -4.92 8.39
CA PHE A 65 9.20 -5.54 7.28
C PHE A 65 10.19 -6.09 6.25
N GLU A 66 9.73 -7.11 5.53
CA GLU A 66 10.43 -7.67 4.37
C GLU A 66 9.45 -7.83 3.23
N LEU A 67 9.85 -7.43 2.04
CA LEU A 67 9.07 -7.62 0.80
C LEU A 67 9.76 -8.68 -0.04
N ALA A 68 8.96 -9.58 -0.63
CA ALA A 68 9.47 -10.67 -1.44
C ALA A 68 8.56 -10.91 -2.65
N ASP A 69 9.12 -11.48 -3.72
CA ASP A 69 8.39 -11.86 -4.93
C ASP A 69 7.65 -10.69 -5.57
N GLU A 70 8.27 -9.52 -5.58
CA GLU A 70 7.67 -8.29 -6.10
C GLU A 70 7.47 -8.38 -7.61
N ARG A 71 6.25 -8.04 -8.06
CA ARG A 71 5.86 -8.07 -9.48
C ARG A 71 5.07 -6.83 -9.82
N VAL A 72 5.24 -6.36 -11.04
CA VAL A 72 4.42 -5.27 -11.59
C VAL A 72 3.72 -5.80 -12.84
N LEU A 73 2.39 -5.67 -12.87
CA LEU A 73 1.57 -5.98 -14.03
C LEU A 73 1.04 -4.67 -14.60
N GLU A 74 1.57 -4.26 -15.75
CA GLU A 74 1.05 -3.08 -16.44
C GLU A 74 -0.22 -3.47 -17.19
N LEU A 75 -1.34 -2.78 -16.87
CA LEU A 75 -2.61 -3.03 -17.53
C LEU A 75 -2.77 -2.12 -18.75
N THR A 76 -2.42 -0.85 -18.57
CA THR A 76 -2.41 0.16 -19.65
C THR A 76 -1.24 1.10 -19.38
N GLY A 77 -1.05 2.14 -20.21
CA GLY A 77 -0.06 3.18 -19.92
C GLY A 77 -0.36 3.97 -18.66
N ASP A 78 -1.60 3.91 -18.17
CA ASP A 78 -2.07 4.70 -17.04
C ASP A 78 -2.59 3.87 -15.87
N SER A 79 -2.39 2.56 -15.88
CA SER A 79 -2.80 1.69 -14.79
C SER A 79 -1.89 0.48 -14.65
N ALA A 80 -1.62 0.09 -13.42
CA ALA A 80 -0.74 -1.04 -13.11
C ALA A 80 -1.07 -1.62 -11.75
N VAL A 81 -0.73 -2.89 -11.56
CA VAL A 81 -0.86 -3.59 -10.27
C VAL A 81 0.53 -3.98 -9.79
N VAL A 82 0.81 -3.72 -8.53
CA VAL A 82 2.01 -4.22 -7.85
C VAL A 82 1.57 -5.34 -6.92
N ALA A 83 2.23 -6.48 -7.01
CA ALA A 83 1.92 -7.65 -6.18
C ALA A 83 3.19 -8.17 -5.52
N TYR A 84 3.07 -8.62 -4.28
CA TYR A 84 4.21 -9.14 -3.53
C TYR A 84 3.74 -9.88 -2.28
N ARG A 85 4.70 -10.52 -1.62
CA ARG A 85 4.51 -11.07 -0.27
C ARG A 85 5.23 -10.14 0.69
N ALA A 86 4.60 -9.80 1.81
CA ALA A 86 5.26 -9.06 2.88
C ALA A 86 5.15 -9.81 4.19
N THR A 87 6.21 -9.74 4.97
CA THR A 87 6.26 -10.22 6.35
C THR A 87 6.63 -9.04 7.22
N ALA A 88 5.82 -8.72 8.20
CA ALA A 88 6.01 -7.58 9.07
C ALA A 88 5.88 -8.00 10.53
N GLN A 89 6.60 -7.29 11.41
CA GLN A 89 6.61 -7.61 12.84
C GLN A 89 6.22 -6.41 13.67
N ARG A 90 5.42 -6.67 14.71
CA ARG A 90 4.92 -5.66 15.64
C ARG A 90 4.46 -6.34 16.92
N ASP A 91 4.81 -5.75 18.06
CA ASP A 91 4.37 -6.23 19.40
C ASP A 91 4.65 -7.71 19.63
N GLY A 92 5.80 -8.20 19.14
CA GLY A 92 6.18 -9.60 19.30
C GLY A 92 5.42 -10.56 18.40
N GLY A 93 4.56 -10.06 17.51
CA GLY A 93 3.81 -10.86 16.56
C GLY A 93 4.29 -10.65 15.13
N GLU A 94 4.08 -11.64 14.28
CA GLU A 94 4.43 -11.61 12.87
C GLU A 94 3.18 -11.69 12.01
N TYR A 95 3.15 -10.87 10.96
CA TYR A 95 2.06 -10.87 9.98
C TYR A 95 2.63 -11.11 8.59
N THR A 96 2.17 -12.16 7.92
CA THR A 96 2.57 -12.47 6.55
C THR A 96 1.32 -12.51 5.67
N ALA A 97 1.39 -11.83 4.53
CA ALA A 97 0.26 -11.77 3.60
C ALA A 97 0.73 -11.57 2.18
N LEU A 98 -0.15 -11.91 1.24
CA LEU A 98 0.00 -11.53 -0.16
C LEU A 98 -0.72 -10.20 -0.34
N PHE A 99 -0.09 -9.30 -1.10
CA PHE A 99 -0.58 -7.94 -1.30
C PHE A 99 -0.75 -7.63 -2.78
N THR A 100 -1.82 -6.90 -3.10
CA THR A 100 -1.93 -6.21 -4.39
C THR A 100 -2.27 -4.76 -4.15
N SER A 101 -1.60 -3.88 -4.89
CA SER A 101 -1.90 -2.44 -4.91
C SER A 101 -2.07 -2.03 -6.36
N THR A 102 -3.22 -1.45 -6.68
CA THR A 102 -3.52 -0.98 -8.03
C THR A 102 -3.33 0.53 -8.07
N TYR A 103 -2.53 0.96 -9.04
CA TYR A 103 -2.20 2.37 -9.26
C TYR A 103 -2.78 2.87 -10.56
N VAL A 104 -3.22 4.11 -10.57
CA VAL A 104 -3.68 4.81 -11.77
C VAL A 104 -2.98 6.16 -11.88
N ARG A 105 -2.86 6.69 -13.11
CA ARG A 105 -2.34 8.04 -13.28
C ARG A 105 -3.46 9.05 -13.15
N GLU A 106 -3.26 10.02 -12.29
CA GLU A 106 -4.14 11.18 -12.13
C GLU A 106 -3.26 12.41 -12.13
N GLY A 107 -3.53 13.35 -13.02
CA GLY A 107 -2.73 14.57 -13.12
C GLY A 107 -1.25 14.32 -13.40
N GLY A 108 -0.92 13.24 -14.12
CA GLY A 108 0.46 12.89 -14.46
C GLY A 108 1.21 12.13 -13.37
N SER A 109 0.58 11.83 -12.24
CA SER A 109 1.21 11.09 -11.13
C SER A 109 0.51 9.77 -10.88
N TRP A 110 1.29 8.76 -10.46
CA TRP A 110 0.73 7.49 -10.01
C TRP A 110 0.02 7.67 -8.68
N ARG A 111 -1.24 7.19 -8.59
CA ARG A 111 -2.06 7.26 -7.38
C ARG A 111 -2.60 5.88 -7.04
N LEU A 112 -2.61 5.56 -5.76
CA LEU A 112 -3.11 4.29 -5.26
C LEU A 112 -4.64 4.31 -5.21
N THR A 113 -5.28 3.37 -5.90
CA THR A 113 -6.75 3.31 -5.93
C THR A 113 -7.33 2.07 -5.26
N VAL A 114 -6.71 0.90 -5.43
CA VAL A 114 -7.19 -0.34 -4.79
C VAL A 114 -6.03 -1.02 -4.06
N HIS A 115 -6.31 -1.52 -2.88
CA HIS A 115 -5.34 -2.30 -2.11
C HIS A 115 -6.04 -3.49 -1.47
N GLN A 116 -5.43 -4.66 -1.55
CA GLN A 116 -5.97 -5.88 -0.95
C GLN A 116 -4.87 -6.68 -0.28
N GLN A 117 -5.21 -7.28 0.85
CA GLN A 117 -4.31 -8.16 1.59
C GLN A 117 -4.98 -9.51 1.79
N THR A 118 -4.20 -10.58 1.62
CA THR A 118 -4.63 -11.94 1.85
C THR A 118 -3.65 -12.60 2.80
N PRO A 119 -3.96 -12.71 4.09
CA PRO A 119 -3.07 -13.38 5.06
C PRO A 119 -2.78 -14.83 4.66
N VAL A 120 -1.55 -15.23 4.85
CA VAL A 120 -1.07 -16.59 4.54
C VAL A 120 -0.33 -17.23 5.70
#